data_735bcdc076f8111f151f4738ee16a062
#
_entry.id   735bcdc076f8111f151f4738ee16a062
#
_cell.length_a   1.000
_cell.length_b   1.000
_cell.length_c   1.000
_cell.angle_alpha   90.00
_cell.angle_beta   90.00
_cell.angle_gamma   90.00
#
_symmetry.space_group_name_H-M   'P 1'
#
loop_
_entity.id
_entity.type
_entity.pdbx_description
1 polymer ?
#
loop_
_entity_poly.entity_id
_entity_poly.type
_entity_poly.pdbx_seq_one_letter_code
_entity_poly.pdbx_strand_id
1 'polypeptide(L)'
;MQRSNDHSVCQSKRRVPKVISALLTGLTILSSWAAATPETQAINTLIDGLHRDADRGEFQTYFDRYTPNAVFMGTDKTERWTIDEFKRYAAPAFADGHGWSYTVVERNVEGDGDTRWFDEILLNKKLGHCRGTGVVQRINGEWKLAHYSLTLLIPNDIAADVGVSTQQADGLIDPQKKAPQ
;
A
#
# COMPACT_ATOMS: atom_id res chain seq x y z
N MET A 1 -33.33 102.95 -10.51
CA MET A 1 -32.63 101.79 -11.16
C MET A 1 -32.13 100.88 -10.08
N GLN A 2 -32.93 99.82 -9.80
CA GLN A 2 -32.70 98.93 -8.66
C GLN A 2 -32.84 97.53 -9.12
N ARG A 3 -31.81 96.74 -9.05
CA ARG A 3 -31.89 95.31 -9.36
C ARG A 3 -31.83 94.54 -8.06
N SER A 4 -32.85 93.82 -7.78
CA SER A 4 -32.97 92.84 -6.72
C SER A 4 -32.22 91.54 -7.08
N ASN A 5 -31.43 91.05 -6.16
CA ASN A 5 -30.78 89.73 -6.27
C ASN A 5 -31.44 88.79 -5.27
N ASP A 6 -32.12 87.81 -5.82
CA ASP A 6 -32.74 86.77 -5.08
C ASP A 6 -31.77 85.56 -5.07
N HIS A 7 -31.30 85.18 -3.88
CA HIS A 7 -30.47 83.99 -3.71
C HIS A 7 -31.29 82.83 -3.17
N SER A 8 -31.75 81.97 -4.04
CA SER A 8 -32.35 80.73 -3.62
C SER A 8 -31.27 79.67 -3.29
N VAL A 9 -31.21 79.29 -2.04
CA VAL A 9 -30.32 78.23 -1.55
C VAL A 9 -30.85 76.85 -1.89
N CYS A 10 -30.20 76.17 -2.81
CA CYS A 10 -30.51 74.78 -3.17
C CYS A 10 -29.88 73.82 -2.14
N GLN A 11 -30.69 73.17 -1.30
CA GLN A 11 -30.21 72.14 -0.39
C GLN A 11 -30.06 70.82 -1.14
N SER A 12 -28.82 70.42 -1.36
CA SER A 12 -28.43 69.11 -1.87
C SER A 12 -28.60 68.04 -0.80
N LYS A 13 -29.58 67.17 -0.98
CA LYS A 13 -29.76 65.93 -0.16
C LYS A 13 -28.69 64.92 -0.56
N ARG A 14 -27.63 64.78 0.29
CA ARG A 14 -26.66 63.68 0.18
C ARG A 14 -27.33 62.36 0.46
N ARG A 15 -27.37 61.49 -0.57
CA ARG A 15 -27.76 60.08 -0.41
C ARG A 15 -26.55 59.31 0.11
N VAL A 16 -26.70 58.68 1.27
CA VAL A 16 -25.73 57.75 1.86
C VAL A 16 -25.83 56.42 1.09
N PRO A 17 -24.73 55.87 0.56
CA PRO A 17 -24.79 54.55 -0.08
C PRO A 17 -24.93 53.48 0.98
N LYS A 18 -25.93 52.59 0.81
CA LYS A 18 -26.06 51.37 1.62
C LYS A 18 -24.89 50.42 1.29
N VAL A 19 -24.00 50.24 2.24
CA VAL A 19 -22.96 49.22 2.17
C VAL A 19 -23.66 47.87 2.31
N ILE A 20 -23.71 47.13 1.20
CA ILE A 20 -24.14 45.73 1.20
C ILE A 20 -22.94 44.94 1.70
N SER A 21 -23.03 44.51 2.95
CA SER A 21 -22.04 43.59 3.55
C SER A 21 -22.28 42.17 2.96
N ALA A 22 -21.50 41.80 1.96
CA ALA A 22 -21.50 40.44 1.44
C ALA A 22 -20.75 39.55 2.45
N LEU A 23 -21.53 38.74 3.21
CA LEU A 23 -20.97 37.64 3.98
C LEU A 23 -20.44 36.58 2.99
N LEU A 24 -19.12 36.56 2.78
CA LEU A 24 -18.45 35.40 2.18
C LEU A 24 -18.45 34.26 3.22
N THR A 25 -19.41 33.37 3.12
CA THR A 25 -19.33 32.05 3.78
C THR A 25 -18.28 31.23 3.07
N GLY A 26 -17.06 31.27 3.61
CA GLY A 26 -15.96 30.41 3.18
C GLY A 26 -16.31 28.96 3.50
N LEU A 27 -16.65 28.18 2.47
CA LEU A 27 -16.77 26.73 2.54
C LEU A 27 -15.36 26.14 2.68
N THR A 28 -14.90 25.94 3.90
CA THR A 28 -13.68 25.19 4.18
C THR A 28 -13.95 23.73 3.87
N ILE A 29 -13.51 23.25 2.72
CA ILE A 29 -13.43 21.83 2.39
C ILE A 29 -12.34 21.26 3.31
N LEU A 30 -12.74 20.73 4.45
CA LEU A 30 -11.90 19.86 5.29
C LEU A 30 -11.66 18.59 4.47
N SER A 31 -10.50 18.50 3.84
CA SER A 31 -10.00 17.25 3.27
C SER A 31 -9.80 16.28 4.44
N SER A 32 -10.83 15.50 4.73
CA SER A 32 -10.79 14.43 5.70
C SER A 32 -9.87 13.34 5.14
N TRP A 33 -8.62 13.31 5.56
CA TRP A 33 -7.80 12.12 5.42
C TRP A 33 -8.46 11.06 6.29
N ALA A 34 -9.13 10.12 5.64
CA ALA A 34 -9.77 9.03 6.35
C ALA A 34 -8.68 8.27 7.11
N ALA A 35 -8.69 8.37 8.44
CA ALA A 35 -7.84 7.54 9.27
C ALA A 35 -8.16 6.06 8.98
N ALA A 36 -7.12 5.22 8.96
CA ALA A 36 -7.31 3.78 8.78
C ALA A 36 -8.31 3.25 9.81
N THR A 37 -9.22 2.40 9.36
CA THR A 37 -10.19 1.79 10.27
C THR A 37 -9.49 0.91 11.31
N PRO A 38 -10.09 0.63 12.47
CA PRO A 38 -9.52 -0.28 13.46
C PRO A 38 -9.15 -1.66 12.87
N GLU A 39 -9.97 -2.17 11.94
CA GLU A 39 -9.69 -3.42 11.23
C GLU A 39 -8.46 -3.31 10.34
N THR A 40 -8.36 -2.25 9.54
CA THR A 40 -7.18 -1.99 8.69
C THR A 40 -5.91 -1.87 9.55
N GLN A 41 -6.01 -1.21 10.70
CA GLN A 41 -4.88 -1.09 11.63
C GLN A 41 -4.49 -2.44 12.23
N ALA A 42 -5.45 -3.29 12.60
CA ALA A 42 -5.19 -4.64 13.11
C ALA A 42 -4.52 -5.53 12.05
N ILE A 43 -4.95 -5.45 10.79
CA ILE A 43 -4.33 -6.15 9.67
C ILE A 43 -2.90 -5.64 9.43
N ASN A 44 -2.68 -4.34 9.42
CA ASN A 44 -1.33 -3.77 9.32
C ASN A 44 -0.42 -4.28 10.43
N THR A 45 -0.90 -4.32 11.67
CA THR A 45 -0.15 -4.87 12.82
C THR A 45 0.21 -6.35 12.64
N LEU A 46 -0.70 -7.16 12.08
CA LEU A 46 -0.44 -8.56 11.74
C LEU A 46 0.72 -8.68 10.75
N ILE A 47 0.67 -7.91 9.64
CA ILE A 47 1.64 -8.01 8.56
C ILE A 47 3.00 -7.40 8.96
N ASP A 48 3.01 -6.30 9.71
CA ASP A 48 4.24 -5.75 10.29
C ASP A 48 4.90 -6.75 11.24
N GLY A 49 4.09 -7.46 12.02
CA GLY A 49 4.53 -8.56 12.85
C GLY A 49 5.18 -9.69 12.03
N LEU A 50 4.58 -10.06 10.89
CA LEU A 50 5.11 -11.08 9.99
C LEU A 50 6.53 -10.74 9.53
N HIS A 51 6.75 -9.52 9.03
CA HIS A 51 8.07 -9.08 8.57
C HIS A 51 9.08 -8.99 9.70
N ARG A 52 8.67 -8.48 10.86
CA ARG A 52 9.53 -8.40 12.04
C ARG A 52 9.96 -9.77 12.54
N ASP A 53 9.03 -10.74 12.61
CA ASP A 53 9.32 -12.06 13.16
C ASP A 53 10.24 -12.85 12.20
N ALA A 54 10.08 -12.64 10.86
CA ALA A 54 11.02 -13.18 9.88
C ALA A 54 12.42 -12.59 10.02
N ASP A 55 12.53 -11.26 10.15
CA ASP A 55 13.84 -10.58 10.32
C ASP A 55 14.59 -11.03 11.58
N ARG A 56 13.86 -11.42 12.63
CA ARG A 56 14.39 -11.87 13.91
C ARG A 56 14.57 -13.37 14.05
N GLY A 57 14.20 -14.16 13.02
CA GLY A 57 14.24 -15.60 13.10
C GLY A 57 13.23 -16.21 14.08
N GLU A 58 12.17 -15.49 14.43
CA GLU A 58 11.14 -15.93 15.38
C GLU A 58 10.17 -16.92 14.70
N PHE A 59 10.63 -18.13 14.44
CA PHE A 59 9.95 -19.15 13.64
C PHE A 59 8.52 -19.42 14.09
N GLN A 60 8.31 -19.73 15.38
CA GLN A 60 6.99 -20.09 15.87
C GLN A 60 6.00 -18.93 15.74
N THR A 61 6.39 -17.73 16.18
CA THR A 61 5.57 -16.53 16.13
C THR A 61 5.24 -16.12 14.68
N TYR A 62 6.21 -16.29 13.76
CA TYR A 62 6.00 -16.06 12.34
C TYR A 62 4.90 -16.96 11.77
N PHE A 63 4.96 -18.27 12.03
CA PHE A 63 4.01 -19.25 11.51
C PHE A 63 2.64 -19.24 12.22
N ASP A 64 2.58 -18.78 13.47
CA ASP A 64 1.32 -18.60 14.20
C ASP A 64 0.44 -17.49 13.60
N ARG A 65 1.00 -16.66 12.72
CA ARG A 65 0.24 -15.62 11.97
C ARG A 65 -0.57 -16.18 10.82
N TYR A 66 -0.30 -17.40 10.39
CA TYR A 66 -1.00 -18.05 9.29
C TYR A 66 -2.18 -18.88 9.76
N THR A 67 -3.17 -19.03 8.87
CA THR A 67 -4.22 -20.04 9.07
C THR A 67 -3.65 -21.44 8.85
N PRO A 68 -4.25 -22.50 9.42
CA PRO A 68 -3.77 -23.88 9.21
C PRO A 68 -3.74 -24.31 7.74
N ASN A 69 -4.63 -23.76 6.91
CA ASN A 69 -4.77 -24.07 5.49
C ASN A 69 -4.15 -23.00 4.58
N ALA A 70 -3.28 -22.14 5.12
CA ALA A 70 -2.66 -21.09 4.35
C ALA A 70 -1.79 -21.63 3.21
N VAL A 71 -1.68 -20.82 2.16
CA VAL A 71 -0.80 -21.07 1.01
C VAL A 71 0.19 -19.93 0.92
N PHE A 72 1.48 -20.25 0.83
CA PHE A 72 2.54 -19.32 0.52
C PHE A 72 3.06 -19.55 -0.89
N MET A 73 3.26 -18.47 -1.64
CA MET A 73 3.88 -18.49 -2.95
C MET A 73 5.12 -17.59 -2.92
N GLY A 74 6.27 -18.20 -3.18
CA GLY A 74 7.54 -17.49 -3.26
C GLY A 74 7.80 -16.88 -4.65
N THR A 75 9.04 -16.51 -4.90
CA THR A 75 9.45 -15.80 -6.12
C THR A 75 9.75 -16.71 -7.31
N ASP A 76 9.92 -18.01 -7.08
CA ASP A 76 10.11 -19.02 -8.12
C ASP A 76 8.79 -19.70 -8.47
N LYS A 77 8.61 -20.07 -9.74
CA LYS A 77 7.39 -20.73 -10.25
C LYS A 77 7.06 -22.06 -9.56
N THR A 78 8.02 -22.72 -8.95
CA THR A 78 7.86 -23.97 -8.20
C THR A 78 7.49 -23.77 -6.74
N GLU A 79 7.60 -22.55 -6.24
CA GLU A 79 7.42 -22.19 -4.84
C GLU A 79 5.95 -21.92 -4.52
N ARG A 80 5.13 -22.95 -4.57
CA ARG A 80 3.75 -22.91 -4.06
C ARG A 80 3.59 -23.97 -2.99
N TRP A 81 3.54 -23.54 -1.73
CA TRP A 81 3.60 -24.40 -0.56
C TRP A 81 2.33 -24.32 0.29
N THR A 82 1.90 -25.46 0.81
CA THR A 82 1.10 -25.49 2.03
C THR A 82 1.92 -24.96 3.20
N ILE A 83 1.23 -24.60 4.29
CA ILE A 83 1.95 -24.02 5.44
C ILE A 83 2.99 -24.99 6.03
N ASP A 84 2.73 -26.30 6.00
CA ASP A 84 3.68 -27.30 6.52
C ASP A 84 4.89 -27.49 5.59
N GLU A 85 4.73 -27.39 4.29
CA GLU A 85 5.83 -27.37 3.33
C GLU A 85 6.66 -26.11 3.49
N PHE A 86 6.01 -24.96 3.67
CA PHE A 86 6.70 -23.69 3.89
C PHE A 86 7.48 -23.67 5.22
N LYS A 87 6.95 -24.26 6.29
CA LYS A 87 7.68 -24.46 7.54
C LYS A 87 8.98 -25.26 7.32
N ARG A 88 8.91 -26.36 6.57
CA ARG A 88 10.11 -27.17 6.26
C ARG A 88 11.15 -26.40 5.46
N TYR A 89 10.70 -25.64 4.47
CA TYR A 89 11.57 -24.77 3.67
C TYR A 89 12.25 -23.68 4.51
N ALA A 90 11.50 -23.01 5.38
CA ALA A 90 11.95 -21.87 6.16
C ALA A 90 12.85 -22.27 7.35
N ALA A 91 12.66 -23.48 7.90
CA ALA A 91 13.31 -23.89 9.13
C ALA A 91 14.84 -23.71 9.16
N PRO A 92 15.63 -24.04 8.11
CA PRO A 92 17.06 -23.82 8.11
C PRO A 92 17.43 -22.34 8.22
N ALA A 93 16.76 -21.45 7.48
CA ALA A 93 17.03 -20.03 7.51
C ALA A 93 16.76 -19.41 8.88
N PHE A 94 15.63 -19.79 9.51
CA PHE A 94 15.28 -19.31 10.85
C PHE A 94 16.19 -19.87 11.95
N ALA A 95 16.77 -21.07 11.77
CA ALA A 95 17.70 -21.66 12.74
C ALA A 95 19.01 -20.85 12.88
N ASP A 96 19.38 -20.08 11.84
CA ASP A 96 20.54 -19.18 11.87
C ASP A 96 20.25 -17.84 12.57
N GLY A 97 19.05 -17.68 13.17
CA GLY A 97 18.65 -16.52 13.95
C GLY A 97 18.08 -15.35 13.13
N HIS A 98 17.88 -15.54 11.84
CA HIS A 98 17.17 -14.60 10.95
C HIS A 98 16.66 -15.33 9.71
N GLY A 99 15.46 -15.04 9.27
CA GLY A 99 14.91 -15.57 8.03
C GLY A 99 15.21 -14.64 6.85
N TRP A 100 14.29 -13.74 6.59
CA TRP A 100 14.41 -12.73 5.51
C TRP A 100 13.97 -11.37 6.00
N SER A 101 14.61 -10.33 5.47
CA SER A 101 14.39 -8.95 5.86
C SER A 101 13.82 -8.14 4.70
N TYR A 102 12.70 -7.47 4.94
CA TYR A 102 12.04 -6.56 4.02
C TYR A 102 11.73 -5.23 4.70
N THR A 103 11.93 -4.13 3.99
CA THR A 103 11.42 -2.82 4.39
C THR A 103 10.12 -2.55 3.65
N VAL A 104 9.04 -2.32 4.37
CA VAL A 104 7.74 -1.93 3.79
C VAL A 104 7.85 -0.49 3.30
N VAL A 105 7.58 -0.26 2.01
CA VAL A 105 7.54 1.06 1.37
C VAL A 105 6.12 1.60 1.35
N GLU A 106 5.17 0.75 1.01
CA GLU A 106 3.74 1.08 0.90
C GLU A 106 2.92 -0.17 1.20
N ARG A 107 1.72 -0.02 1.75
CA ARG A 107 0.74 -1.10 1.90
C ARG A 107 -0.67 -0.56 1.76
N ASN A 108 -1.49 -1.28 1.03
CA ASN A 108 -2.92 -1.05 0.87
C ASN A 108 -3.69 -2.26 1.37
N VAL A 109 -4.79 -2.02 2.09
CA VAL A 109 -5.69 -3.05 2.61
C VAL A 109 -7.09 -2.75 2.13
N GLU A 110 -7.70 -3.73 1.46
CA GLU A 110 -8.98 -3.59 0.81
C GLU A 110 -9.97 -4.69 1.24
N GLY A 111 -11.23 -4.51 0.85
CA GLY A 111 -12.32 -5.45 1.15
C GLY A 111 -13.07 -5.13 2.43
N ASP A 112 -14.03 -5.99 2.77
CA ASP A 112 -14.90 -5.85 3.93
C ASP A 112 -15.14 -7.20 4.62
N GLY A 113 -15.86 -7.19 5.74
CA GLY A 113 -16.19 -8.40 6.49
C GLY A 113 -14.95 -9.11 7.05
N ASP A 114 -15.04 -10.42 7.12
CA ASP A 114 -14.05 -11.31 7.75
C ASP A 114 -12.97 -11.82 6.79
N THR A 115 -13.01 -11.41 5.53
CA THR A 115 -11.97 -11.73 4.54
C THR A 115 -11.56 -10.44 3.83
N ARG A 116 -10.27 -10.11 3.91
CA ARG A 116 -9.69 -8.94 3.27
C ARG A 116 -8.44 -9.33 2.50
N TRP A 117 -8.06 -8.48 1.55
CA TRP A 117 -6.81 -8.63 0.83
C TRP A 117 -5.94 -7.39 1.00
N PHE A 118 -4.67 -7.56 0.77
CA PHE A 118 -3.71 -6.46 0.78
C PHE A 118 -2.67 -6.63 -0.33
N ASP A 119 -2.06 -5.53 -0.69
CA ASP A 119 -0.81 -5.51 -1.42
C ASP A 119 0.19 -4.59 -0.73
N GLU A 120 1.48 -4.88 -0.93
CA GLU A 120 2.55 -4.06 -0.38
C GLU A 120 3.75 -3.99 -1.34
N ILE A 121 4.40 -2.83 -1.36
CA ILE A 121 5.71 -2.66 -1.98
C ILE A 121 6.75 -2.83 -0.89
N LEU A 122 7.66 -3.74 -1.16
CA LEU A 122 8.75 -4.12 -0.26
C LEU A 122 10.09 -3.81 -0.90
N LEU A 123 11.08 -3.48 -0.08
CA LEU A 123 12.47 -3.37 -0.50
C LEU A 123 13.31 -4.44 0.22
N ASN A 124 14.02 -5.25 -0.57
CA ASN A 124 14.99 -6.23 -0.09
C ASN A 124 16.38 -5.90 -0.63
N LYS A 125 17.41 -6.04 0.17
CA LYS A 125 18.81 -5.70 -0.21
C LYS A 125 19.34 -6.52 -1.37
N LYS A 126 18.88 -7.78 -1.51
CA LYS A 126 19.35 -8.72 -2.56
C LYS A 126 18.45 -8.69 -3.79
N LEU A 127 17.13 -8.60 -3.59
CA LEU A 127 16.13 -8.78 -4.64
C LEU A 127 15.61 -7.46 -5.21
N GLY A 128 15.96 -6.32 -4.61
CA GLY A 128 15.41 -5.02 -4.98
C GLY A 128 13.95 -4.87 -4.54
N HIS A 129 13.13 -4.21 -5.36
CA HIS A 129 11.71 -4.06 -5.06
C HIS A 129 10.95 -5.36 -5.32
N CYS A 130 10.10 -5.69 -4.37
CA CYS A 130 9.18 -6.82 -4.44
C CYS A 130 7.74 -6.34 -4.19
N ARG A 131 6.78 -7.14 -4.62
CA ARG A 131 5.38 -7.00 -4.22
C ARG A 131 4.97 -8.19 -3.38
N GLY A 132 4.51 -7.92 -2.16
CA GLY A 132 3.73 -8.85 -1.38
C GLY A 132 2.25 -8.65 -1.70
N THR A 133 1.51 -9.72 -1.91
CA THR A 133 0.04 -9.71 -1.94
C THR A 133 -0.48 -10.80 -1.06
N GLY A 134 -1.60 -10.57 -0.40
CA GLY A 134 -2.13 -11.61 0.46
C GLY A 134 -3.60 -11.45 0.78
N VAL A 135 -4.13 -12.51 1.38
CA VAL A 135 -5.50 -12.57 1.90
C VAL A 135 -5.41 -12.85 3.40
N VAL A 136 -6.15 -12.09 4.17
CA VAL A 136 -6.32 -12.29 5.60
C VAL A 136 -7.76 -12.67 5.92
N GLN A 137 -7.92 -13.55 6.90
CA GLN A 137 -9.22 -13.99 7.41
C GLN A 137 -9.30 -13.77 8.91
N ARG A 138 -10.46 -13.33 9.38
CA ARG A 138 -10.72 -13.21 10.80
C ARG A 138 -11.29 -14.54 11.33
N ILE A 139 -10.54 -15.21 12.20
CA ILE A 139 -10.88 -16.49 12.80
C ILE A 139 -10.95 -16.29 14.31
N ASN A 140 -12.10 -16.57 14.91
CA ASN A 140 -12.32 -16.38 16.35
C ASN A 140 -11.97 -14.97 16.86
N GLY A 141 -12.21 -13.95 16.02
CA GLY A 141 -11.92 -12.54 16.35
C GLY A 141 -10.49 -12.08 16.02
N GLU A 142 -9.59 -12.97 15.62
CA GLU A 142 -8.21 -12.64 15.27
C GLU A 142 -7.97 -12.70 13.76
N TRP A 143 -7.22 -11.73 13.23
CA TRP A 143 -6.77 -11.76 11.83
C TRP A 143 -5.61 -12.72 11.66
N LYS A 144 -5.69 -13.56 10.61
CA LYS A 144 -4.66 -14.54 10.23
C LYS A 144 -4.44 -14.49 8.72
N LEU A 145 -3.23 -14.77 8.26
CA LEU A 145 -2.89 -14.89 6.84
C LEU A 145 -3.41 -16.22 6.29
N ALA A 146 -4.29 -16.15 5.29
CA ALA A 146 -4.77 -17.31 4.55
C ALA A 146 -4.01 -17.54 3.25
N HIS A 147 -3.42 -16.47 2.70
CA HIS A 147 -2.59 -16.53 1.50
C HIS A 147 -1.55 -15.40 1.54
N TYR A 148 -0.35 -15.69 1.04
CA TYR A 148 0.68 -14.71 0.75
C TYR A 148 1.44 -15.08 -0.52
N SER A 149 1.65 -14.12 -1.39
CA SER A 149 2.47 -14.26 -2.60
C SER A 149 3.50 -13.14 -2.66
N LEU A 150 4.74 -13.51 -2.95
CA LEU A 150 5.86 -12.59 -3.14
C LEU A 150 6.30 -12.61 -4.61
N THR A 151 6.43 -11.43 -5.21
CA THR A 151 6.83 -11.29 -6.62
C THR A 151 7.91 -10.23 -6.76
N LEU A 152 8.90 -10.47 -7.61
CA LEU A 152 9.90 -9.46 -7.97
C LEU A 152 9.24 -8.38 -8.85
N LEU A 153 9.57 -7.12 -8.59
CA LEU A 153 9.14 -6.01 -9.43
C LEU A 153 10.25 -5.64 -10.40
N ILE A 154 10.00 -5.92 -11.67
CA ILE A 154 10.94 -5.67 -12.76
C ILE A 154 10.56 -4.34 -13.43
N PRO A 155 11.49 -3.35 -13.55
CA PRO A 155 11.26 -2.15 -14.33
C PRO A 155 10.94 -2.48 -15.79
N ASN A 156 9.97 -1.75 -16.38
CA ASN A 156 9.47 -2.03 -17.73
C ASN A 156 10.55 -1.94 -18.81
N ASP A 157 11.52 -1.06 -18.64
CA ASP A 157 12.62 -0.83 -19.59
C ASP A 157 13.62 -2.01 -19.70
N ILE A 158 13.67 -2.89 -18.71
CA ILE A 158 14.50 -4.11 -18.71
C ILE A 158 13.68 -5.40 -18.72
N ALA A 159 12.36 -5.32 -18.72
CA ALA A 159 11.49 -6.49 -18.55
C ALA A 159 11.67 -7.52 -19.69
N ALA A 160 11.92 -7.07 -20.93
CA ALA A 160 12.17 -7.95 -22.06
C ALA A 160 13.47 -8.77 -21.88
N ASP A 161 14.55 -8.14 -21.42
CA ASP A 161 15.84 -8.82 -21.19
C ASP A 161 15.74 -9.83 -20.03
N VAL A 162 15.04 -9.46 -18.95
CA VAL A 162 14.75 -10.39 -17.85
C VAL A 162 13.89 -11.56 -18.35
N GLY A 163 12.89 -11.29 -19.19
CA GLY A 163 12.06 -12.34 -19.82
C GLY A 163 12.88 -13.33 -20.64
N VAL A 164 13.85 -12.87 -21.43
CA VAL A 164 14.79 -13.75 -22.15
C VAL A 164 15.63 -14.55 -21.18
N SER A 165 16.18 -13.92 -20.15
CA SER A 165 17.03 -14.61 -19.15
C SER A 165 16.27 -15.71 -18.42
N THR A 166 15.01 -15.47 -18.03
CA THR A 166 14.18 -16.50 -17.37
C THR A 166 13.82 -17.64 -18.32
N GLN A 167 13.49 -17.35 -19.60
CA GLN A 167 13.21 -18.38 -20.60
C GLN A 167 14.45 -19.25 -20.89
N GLN A 168 15.65 -18.66 -20.90
CA GLN A 168 16.91 -19.41 -21.02
C GLN A 168 17.14 -20.31 -19.81
N ALA A 169 16.95 -19.79 -18.61
CA ALA A 169 17.09 -20.57 -17.36
C ALA A 169 16.09 -21.74 -17.31
N ASP A 170 14.89 -21.53 -17.86
CA ASP A 170 13.85 -22.57 -17.96
C ASP A 170 14.06 -23.55 -19.12
N GLY A 171 15.08 -23.34 -19.97
CA GLY A 171 15.35 -24.20 -21.15
C GLY A 171 14.31 -24.03 -22.28
N LEU A 172 13.55 -22.94 -22.30
CA LEU A 172 12.53 -22.67 -23.30
C LEU A 172 13.11 -22.09 -24.60
N ILE A 173 14.25 -21.44 -24.53
CA ILE A 173 14.98 -20.87 -25.69
C ILE A 173 16.48 -21.13 -25.55
N ASP A 174 17.17 -21.08 -26.70
CA ASP A 174 18.63 -21.23 -26.79
C ASP A 174 19.32 -20.12 -25.95
N PRO A 175 20.31 -20.46 -25.07
CA PRO A 175 21.11 -19.49 -24.33
C PRO A 175 21.84 -18.43 -25.19
N GLN A 176 22.04 -18.68 -26.49
CA GLN A 176 22.66 -17.76 -27.45
C GLN A 176 21.68 -16.72 -28.03
N LYS A 177 20.39 -16.90 -27.84
CA LYS A 177 19.35 -16.03 -28.42
C LYS A 177 19.21 -14.73 -27.60
N LYS A 178 19.47 -13.60 -28.23
CA LYS A 178 19.21 -12.27 -27.64
C LYS A 178 17.71 -11.93 -27.65
N ALA A 179 17.32 -11.01 -26.77
CA ALA A 179 15.97 -10.44 -26.78
C ALA A 179 15.62 -9.87 -28.17
N PRO A 180 14.37 -10.00 -28.63
CA PRO A 180 13.91 -9.24 -29.79
C PRO A 180 13.99 -7.75 -29.49
N GLN A 181 14.53 -6.98 -30.46
CA GLN A 181 14.58 -5.51 -30.35
C GLN A 181 13.21 -4.90 -30.55
#